data_d7451b69078125e17ffc5124679cc07b
#
_entry.id   d7451b69078125e17ffc5124679cc07b
#
_cell.length_a   1.000
_cell.length_b   1.000
_cell.length_c   1.000
_cell.angle_alpha   90.00
_cell.angle_beta   90.00
_cell.angle_gamma   90.00
#
_symmetry.space_group_name_H-M   'P 1'
#
loop_
_entity.id
_entity.type
_entity.pdbx_description
1 polymer ?
#
loop_
_entity_poly.entity_id
_entity_poly.type
_entity_poly.pdbx_seq_one_letter_code
_entity_poly.pdbx_strand_id
1 'polypeptide(L)'
;LIKELDTEYWISGQTINIGRREYSSNGLVLAQGEGMGFTELEVSAVDDTPPVTVLYPYGSDKNLGPDYGADYLLLPDGLLSIEKNVEKYGRIEKSMQFDHIFPKGEFAVTEKIDDYTLRAAGMDFNLTDCLLDGVEVIVTFQDGGLAGYDLAIVEDSWDNDLKQFKLKQNDQENALKVPGDINFSVGDKFILTGLKMPQSYRDNASLQ
;
A
#
# COMPACT_ATOMS: atom_id res chain seq x y z
N LEU A 1 11.57 -0.63 -10.57
CA LEU A 1 11.96 -1.14 -9.24
C LEU A 1 12.59 -0.03 -8.38
N ILE A 2 13.59 0.68 -8.89
CA ILE A 2 14.32 1.72 -8.12
C ILE A 2 13.40 2.92 -7.80
N LYS A 3 12.55 3.35 -8.73
CA LYS A 3 11.57 4.41 -8.51
C LYS A 3 10.48 4.03 -7.50
N GLU A 4 10.10 2.76 -7.48
CA GLU A 4 9.08 2.23 -6.57
C GLU A 4 9.60 2.06 -5.14
N LEU A 5 10.91 1.84 -4.99
CA LEU A 5 11.55 1.65 -3.69
C LEU A 5 12.11 2.95 -3.09
N ASP A 6 11.98 4.09 -3.78
CA ASP A 6 12.55 5.39 -3.37
C ASP A 6 14.00 5.27 -2.89
N THR A 7 14.82 4.61 -3.69
CA THR A 7 16.20 4.29 -3.35
C THR A 7 17.16 4.65 -4.47
N GLU A 8 18.44 4.72 -4.16
CA GLU A 8 19.52 4.99 -5.08
C GLU A 8 20.26 3.71 -5.45
N TYR A 9 20.99 3.71 -6.55
CA TYR A 9 21.96 2.67 -6.84
C TYR A 9 23.29 3.28 -7.27
N TRP A 10 24.36 2.57 -6.98
CA TRP A 10 25.69 2.91 -7.51
C TRP A 10 26.49 1.64 -7.79
N ILE A 11 27.44 1.78 -8.70
CA ILE A 11 28.31 0.67 -9.11
C ILE A 11 29.68 0.87 -8.45
N SER A 12 30.16 -0.19 -7.81
CA SER A 12 31.50 -0.24 -7.24
C SER A 12 32.22 -1.49 -7.76
N GLY A 13 33.15 -1.30 -8.68
CA GLY A 13 33.78 -2.41 -9.40
C GLY A 13 32.76 -3.19 -10.23
N GLN A 14 32.54 -4.48 -9.90
CA GLN A 14 31.55 -5.35 -10.54
C GLN A 14 30.26 -5.53 -9.70
N THR A 15 30.12 -4.76 -8.63
CA THR A 15 29.00 -4.89 -7.69
C THR A 15 28.03 -3.74 -7.88
N ILE A 16 26.72 -4.06 -7.99
CA ILE A 16 25.64 -3.09 -7.95
C ILE A 16 25.15 -3.00 -6.50
N ASN A 17 25.24 -1.82 -5.93
CA ASN A 17 24.75 -1.51 -4.60
C ASN A 17 23.41 -0.80 -4.71
N ILE A 18 22.45 -1.16 -3.87
CA ILE A 18 21.12 -0.53 -3.80
C ILE A 18 20.87 -0.09 -2.37
N GLY A 19 20.53 1.18 -2.17
CA GLY A 19 20.30 1.75 -0.85
C GLY A 19 20.52 3.26 -0.84
N ARG A 20 20.47 3.87 0.34
CA ARG A 20 20.91 5.26 0.50
C ARG A 20 22.42 5.30 0.59
N ARG A 21 23.03 6.10 -0.27
CA ARG A 21 24.49 6.29 -0.23
C ARG A 21 24.83 7.18 0.94
N GLU A 22 25.59 6.66 1.89
CA GLU A 22 26.17 7.45 2.96
C GLU A 22 27.44 8.16 2.42
N TYR A 23 27.38 9.47 2.40
CA TYR A 23 28.55 10.28 2.07
C TYR A 23 29.38 10.51 3.32
N SER A 24 30.59 10.01 3.34
CA SER A 24 31.54 10.37 4.39
C SER A 24 32.11 11.77 4.12
N SER A 25 32.12 12.61 5.12
CA SER A 25 32.81 13.88 5.03
C SER A 25 34.32 13.61 5.02
N ASN A 26 34.98 13.84 3.89
CA ASN A 26 36.43 13.63 3.75
C ASN A 26 37.24 14.79 4.30
N GLY A 27 36.62 15.79 4.90
CA GLY A 27 37.28 17.00 5.32
C GLY A 27 37.82 17.86 4.17
N LEU A 28 37.38 17.60 2.93
CA LEU A 28 37.76 18.42 1.79
C LEU A 28 37.14 19.83 1.93
N VAL A 29 37.95 20.83 2.10
CA VAL A 29 37.52 22.22 2.12
C VAL A 29 37.83 22.80 0.75
N LEU A 30 36.78 23.23 0.04
CA LEU A 30 36.89 23.96 -1.22
C LEU A 30 36.74 25.46 -0.94
N ALA A 31 37.65 26.28 -1.43
CA ALA A 31 37.57 27.73 -1.34
C ALA A 31 37.74 28.35 -2.72
N GLN A 32 37.14 29.50 -2.94
CA GLN A 32 37.26 30.25 -4.18
C GLN A 32 38.65 30.85 -4.29
N GLY A 33 39.34 30.65 -5.41
CA GLY A 33 40.64 31.23 -5.70
C GLY A 33 41.57 30.28 -6.44
N GLU A 34 42.63 30.80 -7.01
CA GLU A 34 43.59 30.00 -7.77
C GLU A 34 44.29 28.99 -6.84
N GLY A 35 44.20 27.70 -7.21
CA GLY A 35 44.76 26.61 -6.43
C GLY A 35 43.94 26.15 -5.23
N MET A 36 42.80 26.77 -4.94
CA MET A 36 41.96 26.48 -3.78
C MET A 36 40.84 25.46 -4.07
N GLY A 37 40.87 24.87 -5.23
CA GLY A 37 39.99 23.73 -5.57
C GLY A 37 38.68 24.10 -6.27
N PHE A 38 38.32 25.40 -6.31
CA PHE A 38 37.16 25.78 -7.08
C PHE A 38 37.24 27.21 -7.66
N THR A 39 36.90 27.33 -8.92
CA THR A 39 36.99 28.59 -9.68
C THR A 39 35.65 29.30 -9.82
N GLU A 40 34.58 28.53 -9.96
CA GLU A 40 33.23 29.01 -10.19
C GLU A 40 32.21 28.14 -9.49
N LEU A 41 31.20 28.74 -8.90
CA LEU A 41 30.02 28.06 -8.36
C LEU A 41 28.79 28.48 -9.17
N GLU A 42 28.24 27.56 -9.91
CA GLU A 42 26.92 27.73 -10.53
C GLU A 42 25.88 27.06 -9.67
N VAL A 43 24.87 27.78 -9.25
CA VAL A 43 23.71 27.24 -8.52
C VAL A 43 22.54 27.24 -9.47
N SER A 44 22.18 26.07 -9.94
CA SER A 44 20.98 25.86 -10.73
C SER A 44 19.92 25.10 -9.91
N ALA A 45 18.66 25.35 -10.20
CA ALA A 45 17.59 24.52 -9.65
C ALA A 45 17.74 23.10 -10.21
N VAL A 46 17.76 22.10 -9.34
CA VAL A 46 17.83 20.69 -9.72
C VAL A 46 16.50 20.25 -10.32
N ASP A 47 15.41 20.91 -9.95
CA ASP A 47 14.06 20.63 -10.41
C ASP A 47 13.29 21.96 -10.50
N ASP A 48 12.48 22.12 -11.55
CA ASP A 48 11.60 23.27 -11.70
C ASP A 48 10.39 23.24 -10.74
N THR A 49 10.26 22.15 -9.98
CA THR A 49 9.17 21.98 -9.02
C THR A 49 9.54 22.61 -7.68
N PRO A 50 8.81 23.60 -7.19
CA PRO A 50 9.10 24.21 -5.89
C PRO A 50 8.92 23.15 -4.76
N PRO A 51 9.72 23.23 -3.68
CA PRO A 51 9.59 22.31 -2.57
C PRO A 51 8.22 22.44 -1.91
N VAL A 52 7.52 21.35 -1.75
CA VAL A 52 6.24 21.30 -1.01
C VAL A 52 6.53 21.45 0.48
N THR A 53 5.88 22.43 1.12
CA THR A 53 6.03 22.70 2.55
C THR A 53 4.78 22.37 3.36
N VAL A 54 3.63 22.25 2.70
CA VAL A 54 2.37 21.82 3.28
C VAL A 54 1.77 20.72 2.38
N LEU A 55 1.71 19.52 2.91
CA LEU A 55 1.14 18.37 2.20
C LEU A 55 -0.23 18.03 2.80
N TYR A 56 -1.24 17.90 1.94
CA TYR A 56 -2.56 17.34 2.28
C TYR A 56 -2.62 15.89 1.75
N PRO A 57 -2.15 14.92 2.53
CA PRO A 57 -2.19 13.53 2.10
C PRO A 57 -3.56 12.92 2.36
N TYR A 58 -3.98 12.03 1.48
CA TYR A 58 -5.16 11.20 1.68
C TYR A 58 -4.92 9.81 1.07
N GLY A 59 -5.54 8.80 1.66
CA GLY A 59 -5.41 7.41 1.21
C GLY A 59 -6.44 7.04 0.16
N SER A 60 -6.72 5.75 0.03
CA SER A 60 -7.74 5.23 -0.85
C SER A 60 -9.13 5.30 -0.19
N ASP A 61 -10.17 5.18 -1.01
CA ASP A 61 -11.56 4.96 -0.63
C ASP A 61 -11.88 3.51 -0.28
N LYS A 62 -10.97 2.59 -0.58
CA LYS A 62 -11.16 1.16 -0.35
C LYS A 62 -11.41 0.85 1.12
N ASN A 63 -12.38 -0.04 1.35
CA ASN A 63 -12.74 -0.55 2.67
C ASN A 63 -13.23 0.51 3.68
N LEU A 64 -13.63 1.66 3.20
CA LEU A 64 -14.34 2.68 3.96
C LEU A 64 -15.85 2.45 3.83
N GLY A 65 -16.56 2.57 4.95
CA GLY A 65 -18.02 2.54 4.91
C GLY A 65 -18.60 3.96 4.76
N PRO A 66 -19.88 4.08 4.41
CA PRO A 66 -20.53 5.38 4.29
C PRO A 66 -20.58 6.16 5.62
N ASP A 67 -20.34 5.48 6.73
CA ASP A 67 -20.24 6.05 8.08
C ASP A 67 -18.86 6.65 8.41
N TYR A 68 -17.88 6.55 7.51
CA TYR A 68 -16.55 7.11 7.73
C TYR A 68 -16.54 8.63 7.73
N GLY A 69 -17.49 9.26 7.01
CA GLY A 69 -17.67 10.72 7.01
C GLY A 69 -16.76 11.46 6.02
N ALA A 70 -15.98 10.75 5.22
CA ALA A 70 -15.16 11.29 4.13
C ALA A 70 -15.05 10.26 3.01
N ASP A 71 -14.81 10.73 1.78
CA ASP A 71 -14.69 9.87 0.60
C ASP A 71 -13.36 9.10 0.54
N TYR A 72 -12.34 9.56 1.26
CA TYR A 72 -11.01 8.99 1.28
C TYR A 72 -10.48 8.84 2.71
N LEU A 73 -9.54 7.92 2.90
CA LEU A 73 -8.85 7.78 4.18
C LEU A 73 -8.05 9.06 4.48
N LEU A 74 -8.34 9.67 5.62
CA LEU A 74 -7.69 10.89 6.10
C LEU A 74 -6.54 10.59 7.08
N LEU A 75 -5.76 11.63 7.37
CA LEU A 75 -4.77 11.58 8.45
C LEU A 75 -5.45 11.27 9.80
N PRO A 76 -4.75 10.57 10.70
CA PRO A 76 -5.25 10.30 12.04
C PRO A 76 -5.44 11.59 12.86
N ASP A 77 -6.19 11.49 13.97
CA ASP A 77 -6.37 12.57 14.96
C ASP A 77 -6.98 13.87 14.41
N GLY A 78 -7.67 13.78 13.26
CA GLY A 78 -8.30 14.94 12.63
C GLY A 78 -7.32 15.94 12.01
N LEU A 79 -6.08 15.55 11.83
CA LEU A 79 -5.09 16.34 11.09
C LEU A 79 -5.50 16.43 9.62
N LEU A 80 -5.34 17.62 9.04
CA LEU A 80 -5.65 17.87 7.62
C LEU A 80 -4.38 17.91 6.77
N SER A 81 -3.25 18.29 7.34
CA SER A 81 -2.00 18.47 6.59
C SER A 81 -0.78 18.15 7.45
N ILE A 82 0.32 17.91 6.76
CA ILE A 82 1.66 17.78 7.35
C ILE A 82 2.48 18.98 6.87
N GLU A 83 3.06 19.70 7.80
CA GLU A 83 3.85 20.92 7.51
C GLU A 83 5.34 20.71 7.84
N LYS A 84 6.21 21.15 6.93
CA LYS A 84 7.66 21.09 7.13
C LYS A 84 8.35 22.25 6.42
N ASN A 85 9.27 22.94 7.12
CA ASN A 85 10.10 24.02 6.57
C ASN A 85 9.30 25.22 6.02
N VAL A 86 8.09 25.46 6.48
CA VAL A 86 7.24 26.60 6.05
C VAL A 86 7.94 27.93 6.35
N GLU A 87 8.61 28.04 7.50
CA GLU A 87 9.36 29.25 7.89
C GLU A 87 10.49 29.58 6.92
N LYS A 88 11.10 28.57 6.32
CA LYS A 88 12.27 28.73 5.44
C LYS A 88 11.89 29.02 3.98
N TYR A 89 10.83 28.37 3.48
CA TYR A 89 10.50 28.39 2.05
C TYR A 89 9.14 29.01 1.76
N GLY A 90 8.41 29.44 2.77
CA GLY A 90 7.04 29.89 2.64
C GLY A 90 6.05 28.72 2.57
N ARG A 91 4.77 29.04 2.45
CA ARG A 91 3.68 28.06 2.39
C ARG A 91 3.44 27.64 0.95
N ILE A 92 3.87 26.44 0.58
CA ILE A 92 3.71 25.85 -0.76
C ILE A 92 2.94 24.55 -0.57
N GLU A 93 1.69 24.55 -1.03
CA GLU A 93 0.71 23.52 -0.73
C GLU A 93 0.59 22.51 -1.88
N LYS A 94 0.39 21.23 -1.51
CA LYS A 94 0.10 20.16 -2.47
C LYS A 94 -0.80 19.11 -1.83
N SER A 95 -1.77 18.61 -2.59
CA SER A 95 -2.51 17.40 -2.23
C SER A 95 -1.88 16.19 -2.88
N MET A 96 -1.87 15.04 -2.19
CA MET A 96 -1.29 13.81 -2.71
C MET A 96 -2.09 12.60 -2.24
N GLN A 97 -2.47 11.75 -3.20
CA GLN A 97 -3.19 10.52 -2.95
C GLN A 97 -2.22 9.34 -2.81
N PHE A 98 -2.52 8.47 -1.83
CA PHE A 98 -1.77 7.25 -1.54
C PHE A 98 -2.71 6.05 -1.66
N ASP A 99 -2.99 5.59 -2.88
CA ASP A 99 -3.96 4.53 -3.18
C ASP A 99 -3.67 3.18 -2.53
N HIS A 100 -2.42 2.93 -2.16
CA HIS A 100 -2.00 1.70 -1.49
C HIS A 100 -2.26 1.71 0.02
N ILE A 101 -2.62 2.88 0.58
CA ILE A 101 -2.96 3.04 2.00
C ILE A 101 -4.47 3.05 2.15
N PHE A 102 -5.00 2.02 2.78
CA PHE A 102 -6.42 1.85 3.08
C PHE A 102 -6.59 0.86 4.26
N PRO A 103 -7.74 0.85 4.93
CA PRO A 103 -8.02 -0.10 6.00
C PRO A 103 -7.98 -1.53 5.47
N LYS A 104 -7.07 -2.35 5.97
CA LYS A 104 -6.92 -3.75 5.57
C LYS A 104 -6.42 -4.61 6.72
N GLY A 105 -6.82 -5.89 6.72
CA GLY A 105 -6.23 -6.94 7.53
C GLY A 105 -5.53 -7.93 6.61
N GLU A 106 -4.40 -8.46 7.02
CA GLU A 106 -3.76 -9.61 6.40
C GLU A 106 -4.25 -10.87 7.11
N PHE A 107 -4.87 -11.77 6.37
CA PHE A 107 -5.42 -13.04 6.87
C PHE A 107 -4.71 -14.20 6.20
N ALA A 108 -4.70 -15.35 6.85
CA ALA A 108 -4.11 -16.56 6.30
C ALA A 108 -5.18 -17.66 6.15
N VAL A 109 -5.04 -18.46 5.10
CA VAL A 109 -5.81 -19.68 4.92
C VAL A 109 -5.45 -20.66 6.03
N THR A 110 -6.40 -20.97 6.91
CA THR A 110 -6.17 -21.92 8.01
C THR A 110 -6.56 -23.35 7.65
N GLU A 111 -7.51 -23.50 6.71
CA GLU A 111 -7.94 -24.79 6.20
C GLU A 111 -8.42 -24.67 4.75
N LYS A 112 -8.05 -25.61 3.91
CA LYS A 112 -8.58 -25.78 2.56
C LYS A 112 -9.62 -26.88 2.58
N ILE A 113 -10.91 -26.53 2.38
CA ILE A 113 -12.01 -27.49 2.39
C ILE A 113 -12.11 -28.20 1.03
N ASP A 114 -12.08 -27.42 -0.03
CA ASP A 114 -12.00 -27.88 -1.42
C ASP A 114 -11.23 -26.85 -2.27
N ASP A 115 -11.24 -27.00 -3.60
CA ASP A 115 -10.51 -26.10 -4.49
C ASP A 115 -11.05 -24.67 -4.54
N TYR A 116 -12.24 -24.45 -4.06
CA TYR A 116 -12.94 -23.16 -4.07
C TYR A 116 -13.22 -22.61 -2.68
N THR A 117 -13.24 -23.48 -1.66
CA THR A 117 -13.70 -23.15 -0.31
C THR A 117 -12.55 -23.18 0.68
N LEU A 118 -12.38 -22.08 1.37
CA LEU A 118 -11.35 -21.92 2.38
C LEU A 118 -11.93 -21.47 3.73
N ARG A 119 -11.16 -21.69 4.77
CA ARG A 119 -11.40 -21.17 6.11
C ARG A 119 -10.25 -20.24 6.53
N ALA A 120 -10.60 -19.14 7.19
CA ALA A 120 -9.65 -18.16 7.69
C ALA A 120 -9.98 -17.85 9.17
N ALA A 121 -9.66 -18.78 10.06
CA ALA A 121 -9.99 -18.69 11.49
C ALA A 121 -9.38 -17.49 12.22
N GLY A 122 -8.35 -16.85 11.62
CA GLY A 122 -7.73 -15.64 12.15
C GLY A 122 -8.54 -14.35 11.93
N MET A 123 -9.67 -14.41 11.21
CA MET A 123 -10.54 -13.25 11.03
C MET A 123 -11.36 -13.00 12.31
N ASP A 124 -11.21 -11.83 12.89
CA ASP A 124 -11.81 -11.44 14.18
C ASP A 124 -13.16 -10.72 14.03
N PHE A 125 -13.73 -10.67 12.82
CA PHE A 125 -15.02 -10.06 12.53
C PHE A 125 -15.93 -10.99 11.70
N ASN A 126 -17.20 -10.62 11.61
CA ASN A 126 -18.17 -11.29 10.75
C ASN A 126 -18.27 -10.55 9.42
N LEU A 127 -18.10 -11.27 8.32
CA LEU A 127 -18.16 -10.66 6.99
C LEU A 127 -19.52 -10.02 6.71
N THR A 128 -20.61 -10.66 7.13
CA THR A 128 -21.99 -10.18 6.94
C THR A 128 -22.25 -8.81 7.55
N ASP A 129 -21.53 -8.46 8.63
CA ASP A 129 -21.67 -7.15 9.30
C ASP A 129 -20.88 -6.05 8.59
N CYS A 130 -20.07 -6.43 7.62
CA CYS A 130 -19.11 -5.58 6.92
C CYS A 130 -19.45 -5.39 5.44
N LEU A 131 -20.49 -6.01 4.91
CA LEU A 131 -20.86 -5.91 3.50
C LEU A 131 -21.29 -4.48 3.13
N LEU A 132 -20.96 -4.10 1.90
CA LEU A 132 -21.43 -2.87 1.27
C LEU A 132 -22.46 -3.21 0.19
N ASP A 133 -23.56 -2.47 0.14
CA ASP A 133 -24.64 -2.72 -0.83
C ASP A 133 -24.12 -2.61 -2.26
N GLY A 134 -24.32 -3.68 -3.03
CA GLY A 134 -23.95 -3.73 -4.45
C GLY A 134 -22.47 -3.84 -4.73
N VAL A 135 -21.63 -4.09 -3.72
CA VAL A 135 -20.19 -4.25 -3.87
C VAL A 135 -19.78 -5.71 -3.61
N GLU A 136 -19.07 -6.30 -4.54
CA GLU A 136 -18.50 -7.64 -4.35
C GLU A 136 -17.28 -7.59 -3.42
N VAL A 137 -17.19 -8.53 -2.49
CA VAL A 137 -16.00 -8.71 -1.66
C VAL A 137 -14.95 -9.48 -2.46
N ILE A 138 -13.77 -8.89 -2.56
CA ILE A 138 -12.63 -9.43 -3.31
C ILE A 138 -11.56 -9.92 -2.34
N VAL A 139 -11.06 -11.11 -2.59
CA VAL A 139 -9.90 -11.71 -1.94
C VAL A 139 -8.70 -11.52 -2.85
N THR A 140 -7.70 -10.77 -2.39
CA THR A 140 -6.41 -10.61 -3.10
C THR A 140 -5.34 -11.39 -2.38
N PHE A 141 -4.85 -12.45 -2.99
CA PHE A 141 -3.77 -13.27 -2.44
C PHE A 141 -2.43 -12.53 -2.53
N GLN A 142 -1.68 -12.54 -1.44
CA GLN A 142 -0.40 -11.86 -1.32
C GLN A 142 0.79 -12.79 -1.61
N ASP A 143 0.61 -14.08 -1.39
CA ASP A 143 1.61 -15.12 -1.61
C ASP A 143 0.97 -16.44 -2.08
N GLY A 144 1.78 -17.48 -2.20
CA GLY A 144 1.34 -18.80 -2.66
C GLY A 144 1.04 -18.90 -4.15
N GLY A 145 0.30 -19.91 -4.53
CA GLY A 145 -0.06 -20.19 -5.93
C GLY A 145 -0.95 -19.13 -6.56
N LEU A 146 -1.74 -18.44 -5.76
CA LEU A 146 -2.66 -17.39 -6.19
C LEU A 146 -2.14 -15.98 -5.96
N ALA A 147 -0.86 -15.81 -5.68
CA ALA A 147 -0.28 -14.47 -5.45
C ALA A 147 -0.62 -13.49 -6.59
N GLY A 148 -1.21 -12.36 -6.23
CA GLY A 148 -1.63 -11.32 -7.17
C GLY A 148 -2.95 -11.56 -7.89
N TYR A 149 -3.64 -12.68 -7.63
CA TYR A 149 -5.01 -12.88 -8.15
C TYR A 149 -6.04 -12.24 -7.23
N ASP A 150 -7.01 -11.58 -7.88
CA ASP A 150 -8.19 -11.00 -7.27
C ASP A 150 -9.40 -11.90 -7.56
N LEU A 151 -9.98 -12.50 -6.53
CA LEU A 151 -11.09 -13.43 -6.66
C LEU A 151 -12.27 -12.96 -5.81
N ALA A 152 -13.44 -12.87 -6.41
CA ALA A 152 -14.65 -12.53 -5.68
C ALA A 152 -15.10 -13.68 -4.77
N ILE A 153 -15.68 -13.33 -3.63
CA ILE A 153 -16.40 -14.31 -2.78
C ILE A 153 -17.77 -14.58 -3.41
N VAL A 154 -18.18 -15.85 -3.43
CA VAL A 154 -19.53 -16.22 -3.84
C VAL A 154 -20.53 -15.65 -2.83
N GLU A 155 -21.53 -14.93 -3.33
CA GLU A 155 -22.59 -14.36 -2.50
C GLU A 155 -23.25 -15.44 -1.63
N ASP A 156 -23.59 -15.09 -0.38
CA ASP A 156 -24.20 -15.99 0.61
C ASP A 156 -23.39 -17.26 0.98
N SER A 157 -22.14 -17.36 0.55
CA SER A 157 -21.30 -18.51 0.90
C SER A 157 -20.57 -18.38 2.23
N TRP A 158 -20.70 -17.24 2.91
CA TRP A 158 -20.01 -16.96 4.16
C TRP A 158 -20.65 -17.68 5.35
N ASP A 159 -19.82 -18.39 6.13
CA ASP A 159 -20.15 -18.93 7.44
C ASP A 159 -19.37 -18.21 8.52
N ASN A 160 -20.07 -17.40 9.32
CA ASN A 160 -19.47 -16.59 10.37
C ASN A 160 -18.86 -17.40 11.51
N ASP A 161 -19.45 -18.56 11.83
CA ASP A 161 -19.00 -19.41 12.95
C ASP A 161 -17.70 -20.15 12.57
N LEU A 162 -17.63 -20.61 11.35
CA LEU A 162 -16.48 -21.34 10.82
C LEU A 162 -15.44 -20.43 10.19
N LYS A 163 -15.76 -19.15 9.97
CA LYS A 163 -14.92 -18.20 9.18
C LYS A 163 -14.55 -18.79 7.82
N GLN A 164 -15.55 -19.37 7.15
CA GLN A 164 -15.43 -20.10 5.91
C GLN A 164 -16.17 -19.36 4.79
N PHE A 165 -15.62 -19.39 3.58
CA PHE A 165 -16.25 -18.83 2.40
C PHE A 165 -15.74 -19.48 1.12
N LYS A 166 -16.53 -19.30 0.04
CA LYS A 166 -16.24 -19.84 -1.28
C LYS A 166 -15.82 -18.75 -2.25
N LEU A 167 -14.76 -19.01 -3.00
CA LEU A 167 -14.26 -18.13 -4.06
C LEU A 167 -14.99 -18.41 -5.38
N LYS A 168 -15.29 -17.37 -6.14
CA LYS A 168 -15.69 -17.48 -7.53
C LYS A 168 -14.49 -17.86 -8.39
N GLN A 169 -14.70 -18.80 -9.30
CA GLN A 169 -13.72 -19.08 -10.34
C GLN A 169 -13.70 -17.92 -11.35
N ASN A 170 -12.53 -17.58 -11.89
CA ASN A 170 -12.44 -16.62 -12.99
C ASN A 170 -13.13 -17.19 -14.24
N ASP A 171 -13.97 -16.37 -14.88
CA ASP A 171 -14.76 -16.76 -16.06
C ASP A 171 -14.08 -16.37 -17.39
N GLN A 172 -12.75 -16.20 -17.39
CA GLN A 172 -12.05 -15.82 -18.61
C GLN A 172 -11.93 -17.02 -19.57
N GLU A 173 -12.55 -16.90 -20.73
CA GLU A 173 -12.50 -17.90 -21.78
C GLU A 173 -11.05 -18.09 -22.27
N ASN A 174 -10.56 -19.32 -22.31
CA ASN A 174 -9.19 -19.71 -22.67
C ASN A 174 -8.07 -19.28 -21.69
N ALA A 175 -8.39 -18.81 -20.47
CA ALA A 175 -7.43 -18.60 -19.40
C ALA A 175 -7.38 -19.83 -18.47
N LEU A 176 -6.30 -19.90 -17.68
CA LEU A 176 -6.22 -20.85 -16.57
C LEU A 176 -7.39 -20.61 -15.61
N LYS A 177 -8.04 -21.68 -15.20
CA LYS A 177 -9.13 -21.61 -14.21
C LYS A 177 -8.56 -21.41 -12.82
N VAL A 178 -8.94 -20.32 -12.20
CA VAL A 178 -8.46 -19.91 -10.89
C VAL A 178 -9.67 -19.56 -10.01
N PRO A 179 -9.87 -20.20 -8.86
CA PRO A 179 -9.26 -21.47 -8.44
C PRO A 179 -9.60 -22.63 -9.36
N GLY A 180 -8.78 -23.66 -9.39
CA GLY A 180 -8.98 -24.86 -10.20
C GLY A 180 -7.65 -25.39 -10.72
N ASP A 181 -7.16 -24.88 -11.88
CA ASP A 181 -5.87 -25.28 -12.43
C ASP A 181 -4.70 -24.76 -11.56
N ILE A 182 -4.89 -23.59 -10.94
CA ILE A 182 -4.02 -23.02 -9.91
C ILE A 182 -4.84 -22.79 -8.66
N ASN A 183 -4.29 -23.14 -7.51
CA ASN A 183 -4.98 -23.12 -6.24
C ASN A 183 -4.19 -22.49 -5.10
N PHE A 184 -4.94 -22.11 -4.03
CA PHE A 184 -4.39 -21.71 -2.76
C PHE A 184 -3.99 -22.93 -1.91
N SER A 185 -3.15 -22.69 -0.93
CA SER A 185 -2.70 -23.64 0.07
C SER A 185 -2.92 -23.11 1.48
N VAL A 186 -2.91 -24.00 2.45
CA VAL A 186 -2.93 -23.60 3.88
C VAL A 186 -1.66 -22.80 4.18
N GLY A 187 -1.84 -21.65 4.82
CA GLY A 187 -0.79 -20.70 5.14
C GLY A 187 -0.69 -19.52 4.16
N ASP A 188 -1.27 -19.62 2.97
CA ASP A 188 -1.27 -18.52 2.01
C ASP A 188 -2.01 -17.30 2.60
N LYS A 189 -1.42 -16.13 2.39
CA LYS A 189 -1.91 -14.87 2.93
C LYS A 189 -2.74 -14.13 1.90
N PHE A 190 -3.76 -13.46 2.39
CA PHE A 190 -4.64 -12.64 1.56
C PHE A 190 -5.15 -11.40 2.31
N ILE A 191 -5.60 -10.42 1.55
CA ILE A 191 -6.34 -9.26 2.03
C ILE A 191 -7.75 -9.25 1.43
N LEU A 192 -8.66 -8.54 2.08
CA LEU A 192 -10.03 -8.34 1.61
C LEU A 192 -10.24 -6.89 1.18
N THR A 193 -10.95 -6.70 0.08
CA THR A 193 -11.44 -5.40 -0.39
C THR A 193 -12.91 -5.49 -0.78
N GLY A 194 -13.58 -4.35 -0.92
CA GLY A 194 -15.01 -4.32 -1.24
C GLY A 194 -15.92 -4.50 -0.03
N LEU A 195 -15.41 -4.20 1.16
CA LEU A 195 -16.19 -4.27 2.40
C LEU A 195 -15.87 -3.07 3.31
N LYS A 196 -16.76 -2.81 4.26
CA LYS A 196 -16.49 -1.87 5.34
C LYS A 196 -15.66 -2.56 6.41
N MET A 197 -14.37 -2.24 6.50
CA MET A 197 -13.54 -2.80 7.56
C MET A 197 -14.01 -2.32 8.94
N PRO A 198 -13.92 -3.18 9.99
CA PRO A 198 -14.19 -2.79 11.37
C PRO A 198 -13.36 -1.59 11.83
N GLN A 199 -13.87 -0.87 12.84
CA GLN A 199 -13.26 0.37 13.34
C GLN A 199 -11.78 0.16 13.73
N SER A 200 -11.43 -0.98 14.34
CA SER A 200 -10.06 -1.30 14.73
C SER A 200 -9.07 -1.29 13.56
N TYR A 201 -9.49 -1.74 12.39
CA TYR A 201 -8.68 -1.70 11.17
C TYR A 201 -8.63 -0.30 10.56
N ARG A 202 -9.71 0.46 10.67
CA ARG A 202 -9.76 1.86 10.20
C ARG A 202 -8.86 2.77 11.03
N ASP A 203 -8.84 2.58 12.34
CA ASP A 203 -7.98 3.34 13.26
C ASP A 203 -6.49 3.00 13.08
N ASN A 204 -6.19 1.77 12.67
CA ASN A 204 -4.82 1.31 12.41
C ASN A 204 -4.33 1.64 10.99
N ALA A 205 -5.22 1.98 10.08
CA ALA A 205 -4.85 2.42 8.73
C ALA A 205 -4.34 3.86 8.81
N SER A 206 -3.03 4.03 8.92
CA SER A 206 -2.44 5.35 9.06
C SER A 206 -1.67 5.77 7.81
N LEU A 207 -1.86 7.02 7.42
CA LEU A 207 -0.99 7.76 6.53
C LEU A 207 0.24 8.22 7.33
N GLN A 208 1.14 7.30 7.68
CA GLN A 208 2.39 7.64 8.37
C GLN A 208 3.51 7.93 7.38
#